data_8ab6cdd127118a68d2ec5d330ee4df85
#
_entry.id   8ab6cdd127118a68d2ec5d330ee4df85
#
_cell.length_a   1.000
_cell.length_b   1.000
_cell.length_c   1.000
_cell.angle_alpha   90.00
_cell.angle_beta   90.00
_cell.angle_gamma   90.00
#
_symmetry.space_group_name_H-M   'P 1'
#
loop_
_entity.id
_entity.type
_entity.pdbx_description
1 polymer ?
#
loop_
_entity_poly.entity_id
_entity_poly.type
_entity_poly.pdbx_seq_one_letter_code
_entity_poly.pdbx_strand_id
1 'polypeptide(L)'
;VRYKKGNLEANARNVAKAFGWTKNERPLCDLAMNYTMGLNVVNTHIYVGATVYLTNANIMSPDYWDFIKKYKLTNMTGVPFSYEIMLKLRFTRMDLPYMTTLAEGGGKLNDKVFKTLAEYAENNNKRFIATFGTTETSARMSMLPSKYATIKTGSIGKAIPEGRMFLTDDFGNEINEPDKEGELTYSGPNVTMGYSINKNDLLKGDEFMGTYHTGDMATMDQDGFFYIVGRKSRFIKMLGYRVSLDQCERFIKDKFNAECACTGIDDHMKIYLTDSNLEAAALSYLSQKTGFYKSMFEVNVMPELPKNESGK
;
A
#
# COMPACT_ATOMS: atom_id res chain seq x y z
N VAL A 1 16.92 5.66 5.82
CA VAL A 1 17.49 5.66 4.45
C VAL A 1 18.36 6.87 4.22
N ARG A 2 19.30 6.78 3.26
CA ARG A 2 20.18 7.86 2.82
C ARG A 2 19.67 8.40 1.50
N TYR A 3 19.35 9.68 1.44
CA TYR A 3 18.90 10.33 0.23
C TYR A 3 20.08 10.91 -0.57
N LYS A 4 20.03 10.74 -1.86
CA LYS A 4 20.86 11.46 -2.82
C LYS A 4 20.23 12.82 -3.11
N LYS A 5 21.05 13.84 -3.32
CA LYS A 5 20.56 15.14 -3.79
C LYS A 5 19.71 14.95 -5.06
N GLY A 6 18.48 15.45 -5.04
CA GLY A 6 17.53 15.32 -6.14
C GLY A 6 16.54 14.17 -6.03
N ASN A 7 16.72 13.15 -5.15
CA ASN A 7 15.74 12.06 -5.02
C ASN A 7 14.33 12.57 -4.65
N LEU A 8 14.24 13.40 -3.61
CA LEU A 8 12.96 13.95 -3.15
C LEU A 8 12.33 14.88 -4.18
N GLU A 9 13.15 15.70 -4.86
CA GLU A 9 12.67 16.58 -5.92
C GLU A 9 12.18 15.79 -7.13
N ALA A 10 12.92 14.77 -7.57
CA ALA A 10 12.51 13.88 -8.67
C ALA A 10 11.18 13.19 -8.33
N ASN A 11 11.04 12.68 -7.11
CA ASN A 11 9.78 12.07 -6.68
C ASN A 11 8.64 13.10 -6.67
N ALA A 12 8.84 14.27 -6.08
CA ALA A 12 7.83 15.33 -6.02
C ALA A 12 7.36 15.75 -7.42
N ARG A 13 8.30 16.00 -8.35
CA ARG A 13 8.01 16.33 -9.75
C ARG A 13 7.21 15.23 -10.46
N ASN A 14 7.67 14.00 -10.33
CA ASN A 14 7.08 12.86 -11.04
C ASN A 14 5.70 12.49 -10.51
N VAL A 15 5.50 12.56 -9.20
CA VAL A 15 4.19 12.38 -8.58
C VAL A 15 3.25 13.53 -8.99
N ALA A 16 3.68 14.79 -8.92
CA ALA A 16 2.88 15.93 -9.37
C ALA A 16 2.42 15.77 -10.83
N LYS A 17 3.34 15.36 -11.71
CA LYS A 17 3.03 15.10 -13.13
C LYS A 17 2.04 13.95 -13.29
N ALA A 18 2.23 12.84 -12.59
CA ALA A 18 1.35 11.66 -12.65
C ALA A 18 -0.07 11.97 -12.20
N PHE A 19 -0.21 12.76 -11.14
CA PHE A 19 -1.52 13.15 -10.59
C PHE A 19 -2.15 14.35 -11.31
N GLY A 20 -1.38 15.09 -12.12
CA GLY A 20 -1.81 16.32 -12.76
C GLY A 20 -2.04 17.46 -11.77
N TRP A 21 -1.28 17.49 -10.68
CA TRP A 21 -1.43 18.52 -9.65
C TRP A 21 -0.87 19.87 -10.10
N THR A 22 -1.51 20.93 -9.62
CA THR A 22 -1.20 22.32 -9.95
C THR A 22 -1.15 23.16 -8.67
N LYS A 23 -0.75 24.42 -8.80
CA LYS A 23 -0.76 25.41 -7.71
C LYS A 23 -2.14 25.65 -7.07
N ASN A 24 -3.22 25.24 -7.75
CA ASN A 24 -4.58 25.42 -7.26
C ASN A 24 -5.03 24.33 -6.29
N GLU A 25 -4.21 23.29 -6.09
CA GLU A 25 -4.50 22.24 -5.12
C GLU A 25 -4.49 22.77 -3.69
N ARG A 26 -5.32 22.17 -2.87
CA ARG A 26 -5.48 22.46 -1.44
C ARG A 26 -5.46 21.13 -0.68
N PRO A 27 -4.26 20.46 -0.60
CA PRO A 27 -4.16 19.17 0.02
C PRO A 27 -4.37 19.22 1.53
N LEU A 28 -5.08 18.22 2.04
CA LEU A 28 -5.02 17.87 3.45
C LEU A 28 -3.74 17.07 3.72
N CYS A 29 -3.00 17.44 4.74
CA CYS A 29 -1.91 16.63 5.28
C CYS A 29 -2.13 16.43 6.79
N ASP A 30 -2.66 15.28 7.14
CA ASP A 30 -2.85 14.74 8.49
C ASP A 30 -1.90 13.58 8.79
N LEU A 31 -1.09 13.18 7.80
CA LEU A 31 -0.04 12.19 7.95
C LEU A 31 1.22 12.82 8.53
N ALA A 32 1.86 12.12 9.46
CA ALA A 32 3.11 12.56 10.07
C ALA A 32 4.21 12.74 9.02
N MET A 33 4.99 13.83 9.10
CA MET A 33 6.06 14.10 8.13
C MET A 33 7.32 13.24 8.29
N ASN A 34 7.47 12.53 9.41
CA ASN A 34 8.49 11.50 9.59
C ASN A 34 8.09 10.16 8.92
N TYR A 35 6.86 10.05 8.46
CA TYR A 35 6.41 9.01 7.55
C TYR A 35 6.54 9.53 6.11
N THR A 36 7.22 8.76 5.25
CA THR A 36 7.56 9.22 3.88
C THR A 36 6.36 9.63 3.05
N MET A 37 5.18 9.05 3.29
CA MET A 37 3.97 9.45 2.57
C MET A 37 3.49 10.85 2.99
N GLY A 38 3.54 11.19 4.27
CA GLY A 38 3.23 12.55 4.74
C GLY A 38 4.22 13.57 4.17
N LEU A 39 5.52 13.25 4.21
CA LEU A 39 6.55 14.07 3.59
C LEU A 39 6.32 14.23 2.07
N ASN A 40 5.88 13.18 1.39
CA ASN A 40 5.58 13.23 -0.05
C ASN A 40 4.40 14.16 -0.35
N VAL A 41 3.33 14.14 0.45
CA VAL A 41 2.21 15.09 0.30
C VAL A 41 2.73 16.52 0.35
N VAL A 42 3.55 16.85 1.33
CA VAL A 42 4.13 18.19 1.48
C VAL A 42 5.01 18.55 0.28
N ASN A 43 6.02 17.72 -0.01
CA ASN A 43 7.00 18.01 -1.07
C ASN A 43 6.35 18.15 -2.44
N THR A 44 5.41 17.27 -2.78
CA THR A 44 4.77 17.27 -4.10
C THR A 44 3.91 18.51 -4.31
N HIS A 45 3.19 18.95 -3.30
CA HIS A 45 2.32 20.12 -3.42
C HIS A 45 3.12 21.43 -3.35
N ILE A 46 4.17 21.51 -2.52
CA ILE A 46 5.09 22.65 -2.53
C ILE A 46 5.80 22.76 -3.89
N TYR A 47 6.18 21.65 -4.49
CA TYR A 47 6.83 21.63 -5.82
C TYR A 47 5.98 22.35 -6.89
N VAL A 48 4.66 22.19 -6.85
CA VAL A 48 3.74 22.88 -7.79
C VAL A 48 3.27 24.25 -7.30
N GLY A 49 3.74 24.74 -6.15
CA GLY A 49 3.35 26.03 -5.58
C GLY A 49 1.97 26.03 -4.93
N ALA A 50 1.46 24.86 -4.54
CA ALA A 50 0.19 24.74 -3.83
C ALA A 50 0.32 25.03 -2.34
N THR A 51 -0.77 25.40 -1.68
CA THR A 51 -0.83 25.62 -0.23
C THR A 51 -1.23 24.34 0.48
N VAL A 52 -0.33 23.80 1.31
CA VAL A 52 -0.58 22.59 2.11
C VAL A 52 -1.30 22.95 3.41
N TYR A 53 -2.35 22.21 3.74
CA TYR A 53 -3.15 22.40 4.95
C TYR A 53 -2.86 21.27 5.94
N LEU A 54 -2.23 21.63 7.06
CA LEU A 54 -1.84 20.70 8.12
C LEU A 54 -2.89 20.69 9.23
N THR A 55 -3.23 19.50 9.72
CA THR A 55 -4.10 19.33 10.88
C THR A 55 -3.67 18.13 11.71
N ASN A 56 -3.82 18.25 13.03
CA ASN A 56 -3.70 17.15 13.99
C ASN A 56 -5.09 16.69 14.49
N ALA A 57 -6.17 17.20 13.90
CA ALA A 57 -7.51 16.79 14.28
C ALA A 57 -7.73 15.31 13.97
N ASN A 58 -8.41 14.62 14.87
CA ASN A 58 -8.74 13.21 14.67
C ASN A 58 -9.83 13.07 13.60
N ILE A 59 -9.66 12.15 12.67
CA ILE A 59 -10.61 11.88 11.58
C ILE A 59 -12.03 11.56 12.09
N MET A 60 -12.17 11.07 13.33
CA MET A 60 -13.46 10.81 13.97
C MET A 60 -14.09 12.07 14.60
N SER A 61 -13.36 13.17 14.70
CA SER A 61 -13.89 14.41 15.30
C SER A 61 -14.59 15.29 14.27
N PRO A 62 -15.63 16.05 14.66
CA PRO A 62 -16.25 17.05 13.80
C PRO A 62 -15.25 18.08 13.27
N ASP A 63 -14.30 18.51 14.10
CA ASP A 63 -13.29 19.52 13.77
C ASP A 63 -12.46 19.16 12.52
N TYR A 64 -12.21 17.86 12.30
CA TYR A 64 -11.52 17.38 11.11
C TYR A 64 -12.32 17.71 9.83
N TRP A 65 -13.59 17.42 9.83
CA TRP A 65 -14.47 17.63 8.68
C TRP A 65 -14.80 19.10 8.47
N ASP A 66 -14.94 19.86 9.57
CA ASP A 66 -15.14 21.32 9.52
C ASP A 66 -13.89 22.02 8.97
N PHE A 67 -12.69 21.53 9.31
CA PHE A 67 -11.44 22.00 8.72
C PHE A 67 -11.42 21.79 7.19
N ILE A 68 -11.79 20.60 6.73
CA ILE A 68 -11.85 20.27 5.28
C ILE A 68 -12.81 21.22 4.57
N LYS A 69 -14.00 21.44 5.11
CA LYS A 69 -15.03 22.34 4.54
C LYS A 69 -14.60 23.79 4.56
N LYS A 70 -14.13 24.27 5.72
CA LYS A 70 -13.69 25.66 5.94
C LYS A 70 -12.62 26.07 4.94
N TYR A 71 -11.64 25.23 4.73
CA TYR A 71 -10.51 25.52 3.84
C TYR A 71 -10.72 25.03 2.41
N LYS A 72 -11.88 24.46 2.09
CA LYS A 72 -12.24 23.98 0.74
C LYS A 72 -11.16 23.04 0.17
N LEU A 73 -10.78 22.05 0.95
CA LEU A 73 -9.67 21.16 0.58
C LEU A 73 -10.03 20.32 -0.65
N THR A 74 -9.06 20.13 -1.58
CA THR A 74 -9.30 19.51 -2.88
C THR A 74 -8.87 18.06 -2.93
N ASN A 75 -7.91 17.67 -2.11
CA ASN A 75 -7.42 16.30 -2.10
C ASN A 75 -6.97 15.88 -0.70
N MET A 76 -7.01 14.59 -0.48
CA MET A 76 -6.47 13.94 0.71
C MET A 76 -5.73 12.66 0.33
N THR A 77 -4.72 12.34 1.12
CA THR A 77 -4.01 11.06 1.05
C THR A 77 -4.25 10.30 2.34
N GLY A 78 -4.75 9.08 2.25
CA GLY A 78 -5.01 8.22 3.39
C GLY A 78 -4.36 6.85 3.26
N VAL A 79 -4.18 6.20 4.39
CA VAL A 79 -3.81 4.79 4.49
C VAL A 79 -5.09 3.92 4.55
N PRO A 80 -5.01 2.58 4.35
CA PRO A 80 -6.20 1.71 4.40
C PRO A 80 -7.08 1.94 5.62
N PHE A 81 -6.48 2.03 6.81
CA PHE A 81 -7.20 2.29 8.06
C PHE A 81 -8.01 3.61 8.03
N SER A 82 -7.45 4.68 7.45
CA SER A 82 -8.17 5.96 7.32
C SER A 82 -9.44 5.80 6.49
N TYR A 83 -9.36 5.10 5.37
CA TYR A 83 -10.52 4.88 4.49
C TYR A 83 -11.56 3.94 5.11
N GLU A 84 -11.15 2.93 5.86
CA GLU A 84 -12.07 2.07 6.61
C GLU A 84 -12.86 2.89 7.66
N ILE A 85 -12.20 3.78 8.39
CA ILE A 85 -12.85 4.70 9.35
C ILE A 85 -13.79 5.65 8.61
N MET A 86 -13.35 6.27 7.52
CA MET A 86 -14.18 7.18 6.73
C MET A 86 -15.47 6.51 6.24
N LEU A 87 -15.39 5.28 5.77
CA LEU A 87 -16.60 4.53 5.35
C LEU A 87 -17.54 4.25 6.54
N LYS A 88 -16.99 3.90 7.72
CA LYS A 88 -17.79 3.75 8.95
C LYS A 88 -18.48 5.05 9.33
N LEU A 89 -17.83 6.19 9.14
CA LEU A 89 -18.38 7.54 9.35
C LEU A 89 -19.34 7.97 8.23
N ARG A 90 -19.56 7.12 7.22
CA ARG A 90 -20.42 7.39 6.05
C ARG A 90 -20.01 8.67 5.30
N PHE A 91 -18.69 8.93 5.17
CA PHE A 91 -18.17 10.13 4.51
C PHE A 91 -18.72 10.30 3.08
N THR A 92 -19.06 9.23 2.41
CA THR A 92 -19.67 9.25 1.07
C THR A 92 -21.03 9.99 1.01
N ARG A 93 -21.64 10.28 2.16
CA ARG A 93 -22.87 11.07 2.29
C ARG A 93 -22.62 12.51 2.76
N MET A 94 -21.36 12.84 3.04
CA MET A 94 -21.00 14.20 3.47
C MET A 94 -20.94 15.13 2.26
N ASP A 95 -21.40 16.36 2.45
CA ASP A 95 -21.23 17.42 1.46
C ASP A 95 -19.79 17.94 1.47
N LEU A 96 -19.00 17.47 0.49
CA LEU A 96 -17.58 17.81 0.30
C LEU A 96 -17.35 18.21 -1.17
N PRO A 97 -17.92 19.34 -1.63
CA PRO A 97 -17.95 19.71 -3.05
C PRO A 97 -16.57 20.01 -3.62
N TYR A 98 -15.63 20.46 -2.79
CA TYR A 98 -14.27 20.78 -3.22
C TYR A 98 -13.33 19.59 -3.21
N MET A 99 -13.64 18.51 -2.47
CA MET A 99 -12.84 17.29 -2.40
C MET A 99 -12.95 16.52 -3.72
N THR A 100 -11.99 16.69 -4.59
CA THR A 100 -11.97 16.09 -5.94
C THR A 100 -11.11 14.84 -6.04
N THR A 101 -10.16 14.65 -5.12
CA THR A 101 -9.23 13.52 -5.20
C THR A 101 -9.04 12.83 -3.86
N LEU A 102 -9.21 11.52 -3.87
CA LEU A 102 -8.88 10.61 -2.78
C LEU A 102 -7.70 9.75 -3.22
N ALA A 103 -6.56 9.89 -2.56
CA ALA A 103 -5.37 9.09 -2.84
C ALA A 103 -5.13 8.08 -1.71
N GLU A 104 -4.91 6.83 -2.07
CA GLU A 104 -4.68 5.73 -1.14
C GLU A 104 -3.25 5.21 -1.30
N GLY A 105 -2.64 4.78 -0.19
CA GLY A 105 -1.35 4.09 -0.19
C GLY A 105 -0.86 3.71 1.20
N GLY A 106 0.31 3.10 1.25
CA GLY A 106 0.95 2.70 2.51
C GLY A 106 0.51 1.34 3.05
N GLY A 107 -0.36 0.63 2.34
CA GLY A 107 -0.78 -0.73 2.65
C GLY A 107 -1.73 -1.25 1.58
N LYS A 108 -2.10 -2.52 1.64
CA LYS A 108 -3.09 -3.08 0.74
C LYS A 108 -4.49 -2.82 1.30
N LEU A 109 -5.27 -2.05 0.56
CA LEU A 109 -6.67 -1.83 0.86
C LEU A 109 -7.48 -3.12 0.56
N ASN A 110 -8.44 -3.45 1.42
CA ASN A 110 -9.38 -4.55 1.15
C ASN A 110 -10.14 -4.30 -0.17
N ASP A 111 -10.29 -5.32 -1.00
CA ASP A 111 -10.85 -5.18 -2.35
C ASP A 111 -12.29 -4.63 -2.35
N LYS A 112 -13.09 -4.97 -1.33
CA LYS A 112 -14.46 -4.42 -1.18
C LYS A 112 -14.43 -2.92 -0.87
N VAL A 113 -13.53 -2.50 0.01
CA VAL A 113 -13.33 -1.08 0.36
C VAL A 113 -12.81 -0.32 -0.86
N PHE A 114 -11.81 -0.89 -1.54
CA PHE A 114 -11.26 -0.34 -2.78
C PHE A 114 -12.36 -0.08 -3.82
N LYS A 115 -13.17 -1.11 -4.12
CA LYS A 115 -14.26 -1.02 -5.07
C LYS A 115 -15.29 0.04 -4.67
N THR A 116 -15.67 0.09 -3.39
CA THR A 116 -16.61 1.09 -2.87
C THR A 116 -16.09 2.51 -3.08
N LEU A 117 -14.80 2.76 -2.85
CA LEU A 117 -14.18 4.08 -3.04
C LEU A 117 -14.05 4.45 -4.52
N ALA A 118 -13.70 3.48 -5.37
CA ALA A 118 -13.61 3.68 -6.81
C ALA A 118 -14.97 4.04 -7.41
N GLU A 119 -16.01 3.28 -7.08
CA GLU A 119 -17.41 3.53 -7.51
C GLU A 119 -17.93 4.87 -6.98
N TYR A 120 -17.65 5.19 -5.70
CA TYR A 120 -18.02 6.49 -5.14
C TYR A 120 -17.37 7.64 -5.91
N ALA A 121 -16.08 7.53 -6.20
CA ALA A 121 -15.35 8.56 -6.91
C ALA A 121 -15.90 8.74 -8.34
N GLU A 122 -16.11 7.66 -9.07
CA GLU A 122 -16.65 7.68 -10.43
C GLU A 122 -18.05 8.31 -10.47
N ASN A 123 -18.96 7.87 -9.60
CA ASN A 123 -20.36 8.35 -9.53
C ASN A 123 -20.48 9.82 -9.11
N ASN A 124 -19.45 10.41 -8.49
CA ASN A 124 -19.44 11.78 -8.02
C ASN A 124 -18.46 12.69 -8.76
N ASN A 125 -17.98 12.29 -9.94
CA ASN A 125 -16.97 13.03 -10.72
C ASN A 125 -15.72 13.40 -9.91
N LYS A 126 -15.30 12.50 -9.02
CA LYS A 126 -14.08 12.59 -8.22
C LYS A 126 -13.05 11.59 -8.73
N ARG A 127 -11.84 11.66 -8.21
CA ARG A 127 -10.78 10.72 -8.51
C ARG A 127 -10.47 9.85 -7.27
N PHE A 128 -10.43 8.55 -7.45
CA PHE A 128 -9.81 7.63 -6.49
C PHE A 128 -8.53 7.09 -7.13
N ILE A 129 -7.39 7.28 -6.48
CA ILE A 129 -6.06 6.94 -7.00
C ILE A 129 -5.37 6.05 -5.98
N ALA A 130 -5.19 4.78 -6.30
CA ALA A 130 -4.37 3.89 -5.50
C ALA A 130 -2.90 4.08 -5.87
N THR A 131 -2.03 4.04 -4.86
CA THR A 131 -0.59 4.20 -5.04
C THR A 131 0.17 3.12 -4.27
N PHE A 132 1.36 2.81 -4.77
CA PHE A 132 2.30 1.97 -4.05
C PHE A 132 3.66 2.65 -4.00
N GLY A 133 4.39 2.39 -2.93
CA GLY A 133 5.74 2.88 -2.76
C GLY A 133 6.33 2.49 -1.43
N THR A 134 7.61 2.70 -1.32
CA THR A 134 8.41 2.36 -0.14
C THR A 134 9.25 3.56 0.28
N THR A 135 9.78 3.53 1.49
CA THR A 135 10.70 4.57 1.97
C THR A 135 11.95 4.67 1.08
N GLU A 136 12.41 3.55 0.56
CA GLU A 136 13.58 3.42 -0.30
C GLU A 136 13.38 4.02 -1.70
N THR A 137 12.12 4.23 -2.10
CA THR A 137 11.75 4.89 -3.36
C THR A 137 11.17 6.30 -3.14
N SER A 138 11.44 6.91 -1.99
CA SER A 138 10.99 8.26 -1.61
C SER A 138 9.46 8.42 -1.56
N ALA A 139 8.74 7.39 -1.17
CA ALA A 139 7.30 7.18 -1.01
C ALA A 139 6.63 6.55 -2.24
N ARG A 140 6.07 7.35 -3.16
CA ARG A 140 5.29 6.82 -4.29
C ARG A 140 6.19 6.43 -5.46
N MET A 141 6.08 5.19 -5.92
CA MET A 141 6.75 4.70 -7.12
C MET A 141 5.78 4.28 -8.21
N SER A 142 4.50 4.10 -7.85
CA SER A 142 3.44 3.79 -8.82
C SER A 142 2.11 4.43 -8.46
N MET A 143 1.24 4.49 -9.45
CA MET A 143 -0.15 4.91 -9.29
C MET A 143 -1.09 4.18 -10.25
N LEU A 144 -2.29 3.91 -9.80
CA LEU A 144 -3.42 3.49 -10.62
C LEU A 144 -4.25 4.74 -10.97
N PRO A 145 -4.29 5.17 -12.24
CA PRO A 145 -5.14 6.30 -12.64
C PRO A 145 -6.62 6.01 -12.35
N SER A 146 -7.34 7.00 -11.86
CA SER A 146 -8.75 6.87 -11.41
C SER A 146 -9.67 6.22 -12.44
N LYS A 147 -9.46 6.49 -13.74
CA LYS A 147 -10.25 5.88 -14.83
C LYS A 147 -10.15 4.35 -14.91
N TYR A 148 -9.18 3.75 -14.25
CA TYR A 148 -9.01 2.31 -14.19
C TYR A 148 -9.40 1.72 -12.82
N ALA A 149 -9.73 2.56 -11.84
CA ALA A 149 -9.94 2.09 -10.47
C ALA A 149 -11.12 1.11 -10.35
N THR A 150 -12.20 1.31 -11.10
CA THR A 150 -13.37 0.42 -11.09
C THR A 150 -13.13 -0.92 -11.81
N ILE A 151 -12.21 -0.96 -12.78
CA ILE A 151 -11.95 -2.15 -13.61
C ILE A 151 -10.67 -2.90 -13.23
N LYS A 152 -9.73 -2.26 -12.51
CA LYS A 152 -8.44 -2.83 -12.05
C LYS A 152 -8.37 -2.85 -10.53
N THR A 153 -9.42 -3.36 -9.87
CA THR A 153 -9.51 -3.43 -8.41
C THR A 153 -8.29 -4.10 -7.80
N GLY A 154 -7.71 -3.47 -6.77
CA GLY A 154 -6.52 -3.98 -6.06
C GLY A 154 -5.19 -3.79 -6.78
N SER A 155 -5.18 -3.23 -7.99
CA SER A 155 -3.95 -2.89 -8.69
C SER A 155 -3.24 -1.71 -8.03
N ILE A 156 -1.91 -1.77 -7.99
CA ILE A 156 -1.04 -0.66 -7.62
C ILE A 156 -0.70 0.25 -8.83
N GLY A 157 -1.25 -0.05 -10.00
CA GLY A 157 -1.07 0.74 -11.21
C GLY A 157 0.23 0.46 -11.95
N LYS A 158 0.79 1.53 -12.52
CA LYS A 158 2.05 1.55 -13.28
C LYS A 158 3.04 2.51 -12.65
N ALA A 159 4.31 2.41 -13.03
CA ALA A 159 5.35 3.32 -12.54
C ALA A 159 4.99 4.80 -12.79
N ILE A 160 5.37 5.67 -11.86
CA ILE A 160 5.34 7.12 -12.07
C ILE A 160 6.34 7.52 -13.19
N PRO A 161 6.20 8.70 -13.78
CA PRO A 161 7.15 9.18 -14.81
C PRO A 161 8.62 9.03 -14.38
N GLU A 162 9.50 8.76 -15.34
CA GLU A 162 10.93 8.52 -15.16
C GLU A 162 11.27 7.27 -14.32
N GLY A 163 10.26 6.54 -13.82
CA GLY A 163 10.41 5.27 -13.13
C GLY A 163 10.06 4.08 -14.01
N ARG A 164 10.62 2.92 -13.67
CA ARG A 164 10.30 1.65 -14.32
C ARG A 164 10.02 0.61 -13.24
N MET A 165 8.90 -0.09 -13.35
CA MET A 165 8.58 -1.29 -12.58
C MET A 165 8.72 -2.52 -13.44
N PHE A 166 9.25 -3.59 -12.89
CA PHE A 166 9.37 -4.89 -13.54
C PHE A 166 9.44 -5.99 -12.49
N LEU A 167 9.24 -7.23 -12.92
CA LEU A 167 9.30 -8.41 -12.06
C LEU A 167 10.60 -9.12 -12.29
N THR A 168 11.21 -9.66 -11.23
CA THR A 168 12.41 -10.48 -11.32
C THR A 168 12.21 -11.87 -10.70
N ASP A 169 12.85 -12.88 -11.27
CA ASP A 169 12.95 -14.21 -10.68
C ASP A 169 14.01 -14.26 -9.56
N ASP A 170 14.20 -15.41 -8.95
CA ASP A 170 15.18 -15.60 -7.88
C ASP A 170 16.64 -15.53 -8.38
N PHE A 171 16.87 -15.54 -9.69
CA PHE A 171 18.19 -15.37 -10.32
C PHE A 171 18.44 -13.93 -10.79
N GLY A 172 17.44 -13.04 -10.63
CA GLY A 172 17.51 -11.65 -11.05
C GLY A 172 17.14 -11.41 -12.53
N ASN A 173 16.66 -12.45 -13.24
CA ASN A 173 16.19 -12.28 -14.61
C ASN A 173 14.81 -11.61 -14.62
N GLU A 174 14.58 -10.75 -15.61
CA GLU A 174 13.30 -10.06 -15.78
C GLU A 174 12.22 -11.02 -16.29
N ILE A 175 11.03 -10.98 -15.66
CA ILE A 175 9.85 -11.74 -16.05
C ILE A 175 8.92 -10.81 -16.85
N ASN A 176 8.64 -11.18 -18.09
CA ASN A 176 7.79 -10.42 -18.99
C ASN A 176 6.43 -11.10 -19.26
N GLU A 177 6.26 -12.36 -18.82
CA GLU A 177 5.01 -13.09 -19.01
C GLU A 177 3.92 -12.53 -18.08
N PRO A 178 2.72 -12.19 -18.63
CA PRO A 178 1.59 -11.80 -17.81
C PRO A 178 1.21 -12.87 -16.79
N ASP A 179 0.68 -12.43 -15.66
CA ASP A 179 0.16 -13.24 -14.56
C ASP A 179 1.20 -14.16 -13.86
N LYS A 180 2.46 -14.08 -14.27
CA LYS A 180 3.55 -14.79 -13.60
C LYS A 180 4.04 -14.00 -12.40
N GLU A 181 4.24 -14.69 -11.28
CA GLU A 181 4.76 -14.06 -10.06
C GLU A 181 6.27 -13.81 -10.14
N GLY A 182 6.69 -12.65 -9.64
CA GLY A 182 8.08 -12.28 -9.46
C GLY A 182 8.25 -11.25 -8.36
N GLU A 183 9.49 -11.01 -7.95
CA GLU A 183 9.80 -9.91 -7.04
C GLU A 183 9.65 -8.58 -7.76
N LEU A 184 8.83 -7.69 -7.20
CA LEU A 184 8.66 -6.35 -7.72
C LEU A 184 9.96 -5.55 -7.55
N THR A 185 10.52 -5.12 -8.65
CA THR A 185 11.71 -4.29 -8.71
C THR A 185 11.36 -2.95 -9.33
N TYR A 186 11.97 -1.89 -8.80
CA TYR A 186 11.77 -0.52 -9.29
C TYR A 186 13.11 0.14 -9.60
N SER A 187 13.21 0.84 -10.72
CA SER A 187 14.32 1.72 -11.01
C SER A 187 13.82 3.13 -11.32
N GLY A 188 14.57 4.14 -10.85
CA GLY A 188 14.20 5.54 -11.06
C GLY A 188 15.03 6.53 -10.26
N PRO A 189 14.95 7.83 -10.59
CA PRO A 189 15.76 8.87 -9.96
C PRO A 189 15.39 9.15 -8.50
N ASN A 190 14.27 8.63 -8.03
CA ASN A 190 13.76 8.73 -6.66
C ASN A 190 14.19 7.57 -5.76
N VAL A 191 14.95 6.59 -6.28
CA VAL A 191 15.54 5.51 -5.47
C VAL A 191 16.65 6.08 -4.58
N THR A 192 16.61 5.77 -3.29
CA THR A 192 17.57 6.22 -2.29
C THR A 192 18.92 5.48 -2.41
N MET A 193 19.91 5.88 -1.62
CA MET A 193 21.26 5.31 -1.70
C MET A 193 21.49 4.09 -0.81
N GLY A 194 20.49 3.62 -0.08
CA GLY A 194 20.63 2.56 0.92
C GLY A 194 20.34 3.04 2.34
N TYR A 195 20.70 2.24 3.32
CA TYR A 195 20.39 2.49 4.74
C TYR A 195 21.54 3.15 5.51
N SER A 196 21.18 3.81 6.62
CA SER A 196 22.13 4.27 7.63
C SER A 196 21.63 3.84 8.99
N ILE A 197 22.42 3.04 9.70
CA ILE A 197 22.17 2.60 11.07
C ILE A 197 22.98 3.46 12.03
N ASN A 198 24.15 3.94 11.58
CA ASN A 198 25.05 4.76 12.37
C ASN A 198 25.72 5.85 11.51
N LYS A 199 26.45 6.75 12.15
CA LYS A 199 27.10 7.90 11.52
C LYS A 199 28.08 7.51 10.40
N ASN A 200 28.78 6.39 10.53
CA ASN A 200 29.77 5.97 9.53
C ASN A 200 29.10 5.54 8.22
N ASP A 201 27.86 5.09 8.27
CA ASP A 201 27.11 4.71 7.08
C ASP A 201 26.83 5.90 6.14
N LEU A 202 26.92 7.14 6.66
CA LEU A 202 26.78 8.33 5.83
C LEU A 202 27.90 8.49 4.81
N LEU A 203 29.04 7.82 5.02
CA LEU A 203 30.20 7.82 4.11
C LEU A 203 30.10 6.75 3.01
N LYS A 204 29.13 5.82 3.12
CA LYS A 204 28.93 4.80 2.09
C LYS A 204 28.46 5.43 0.78
N GLY A 205 28.87 4.86 -0.34
CA GLY A 205 28.40 5.21 -1.68
C GLY A 205 26.92 4.85 -1.90
N ASP A 206 26.47 4.94 -3.14
CA ASP A 206 25.12 4.55 -3.56
C ASP A 206 25.04 3.02 -3.68
N GLU A 207 24.45 2.36 -2.67
CA GLU A 207 24.34 0.90 -2.62
C GLU A 207 23.20 0.38 -3.51
N PHE A 208 22.15 1.20 -3.76
CA PHE A 208 21.02 0.81 -4.60
C PHE A 208 21.23 1.14 -6.08
N MET A 209 22.13 2.05 -6.39
CA MET A 209 22.47 2.46 -7.77
C MET A 209 21.24 2.73 -8.65
N GLY A 210 20.22 3.36 -8.05
CA GLY A 210 18.99 3.73 -8.74
C GLY A 210 18.01 2.58 -8.98
N THR A 211 18.26 1.38 -8.45
CA THR A 211 17.37 0.20 -8.55
C THR A 211 17.13 -0.39 -7.18
N TYR A 212 15.86 -0.67 -6.86
CA TYR A 212 15.45 -1.21 -5.58
C TYR A 212 14.60 -2.47 -5.73
N HIS A 213 15.05 -3.56 -5.13
CA HIS A 213 14.31 -4.80 -4.97
C HIS A 213 13.41 -4.67 -3.75
N THR A 214 12.10 -4.62 -3.95
CA THR A 214 11.17 -4.22 -2.88
C THR A 214 10.97 -5.29 -1.80
N GLY A 215 11.29 -6.54 -2.10
CA GLY A 215 10.91 -7.69 -1.28
C GLY A 215 9.41 -8.00 -1.34
N ASP A 216 8.65 -7.29 -2.17
CA ASP A 216 7.24 -7.60 -2.44
C ASP A 216 7.15 -8.49 -3.69
N MET A 217 6.32 -9.52 -3.61
CA MET A 217 5.96 -10.35 -4.75
C MET A 217 4.75 -9.75 -5.45
N ALA A 218 4.79 -9.73 -6.77
CA ALA A 218 3.73 -9.15 -7.58
C ALA A 218 3.51 -9.97 -8.86
N THR A 219 2.36 -9.72 -9.49
CA THR A 219 2.07 -10.12 -10.87
C THR A 219 1.84 -8.87 -11.72
N MET A 220 1.93 -9.03 -13.04
CA MET A 220 1.59 -8.00 -14.00
C MET A 220 0.55 -8.56 -14.97
N ASP A 221 -0.55 -7.83 -15.19
CA ASP A 221 -1.55 -8.25 -16.16
C ASP A 221 -1.13 -7.92 -17.62
N GLN A 222 -1.93 -8.36 -18.58
CA GLN A 222 -1.67 -8.15 -20.03
C GLN A 222 -1.64 -6.68 -20.43
N ASP A 223 -2.28 -5.80 -19.66
CA ASP A 223 -2.28 -4.35 -19.87
C ASP A 223 -1.11 -3.66 -19.16
N GLY A 224 -0.25 -4.40 -18.46
CA GLY A 224 0.92 -3.92 -17.73
C GLY A 224 0.60 -3.24 -16.40
N PHE A 225 -0.52 -3.58 -15.76
CA PHE A 225 -0.83 -3.17 -14.39
C PHE A 225 -0.33 -4.20 -13.40
N PHE A 226 0.27 -3.71 -12.31
CA PHE A 226 0.85 -4.56 -11.27
C PHE A 226 -0.09 -4.78 -10.09
N TYR A 227 0.01 -5.97 -9.48
CA TYR A 227 -0.79 -6.42 -8.33
C TYR A 227 0.12 -7.06 -7.30
N ILE A 228 0.09 -6.57 -6.04
CA ILE A 228 0.86 -7.17 -4.95
C ILE A 228 0.22 -8.47 -4.50
N VAL A 229 1.03 -9.54 -4.50
CA VAL A 229 0.64 -10.88 -4.03
C VAL A 229 0.97 -11.07 -2.54
N GLY A 230 2.14 -10.60 -2.10
CA GLY A 230 2.59 -10.68 -0.71
C GLY A 230 4.05 -10.30 -0.56
N ARG A 231 4.62 -10.49 0.64
CA ARG A 231 6.04 -10.26 0.91
C ARG A 231 6.87 -11.49 0.58
N LYS A 232 8.05 -11.33 -0.04
CA LYS A 232 8.98 -12.44 -0.35
C LYS A 232 9.37 -13.22 0.90
N SER A 233 9.57 -12.54 2.02
CA SER A 233 9.86 -13.14 3.33
C SER A 233 8.65 -13.80 4.01
N ARG A 234 7.45 -13.64 3.47
CA ARG A 234 6.20 -14.19 4.02
C ARG A 234 5.66 -15.35 3.17
N PHE A 235 6.59 -16.11 2.56
CA PHE A 235 6.29 -17.36 1.89
C PHE A 235 6.99 -18.50 2.61
N ILE A 236 6.29 -19.62 2.69
CA ILE A 236 6.83 -20.91 3.11
C ILE A 236 6.60 -21.94 1.99
N LYS A 237 7.35 -23.02 1.99
CA LYS A 237 7.08 -24.15 1.10
C LYS A 237 6.25 -25.18 1.83
N MET A 238 5.16 -25.64 1.23
CA MET A 238 4.33 -26.72 1.74
C MET A 238 4.23 -27.79 0.66
N LEU A 239 4.76 -28.98 0.93
CA LEU A 239 4.93 -30.06 -0.06
C LEU A 239 5.63 -29.59 -1.34
N GLY A 240 6.60 -28.69 -1.20
CA GLY A 240 7.35 -28.10 -2.31
C GLY A 240 6.66 -26.92 -3.03
N TYR A 241 5.38 -26.67 -2.74
CA TYR A 241 4.65 -25.52 -3.30
C TYR A 241 4.88 -24.27 -2.47
N ARG A 242 5.08 -23.13 -3.15
CA ARG A 242 5.23 -21.83 -2.50
C ARG A 242 3.86 -21.31 -2.03
N VAL A 243 3.71 -21.04 -0.74
CA VAL A 243 2.46 -20.59 -0.10
C VAL A 243 2.67 -19.24 0.56
N SER A 244 1.84 -18.28 0.21
CA SER A 244 1.84 -16.94 0.82
C SER A 244 1.08 -16.96 2.15
N LEU A 245 1.76 -16.61 3.23
CA LEU A 245 1.14 -16.41 4.55
C LEU A 245 0.12 -15.28 4.50
N ASP A 246 0.43 -14.19 3.80
CA ASP A 246 -0.47 -13.04 3.63
C ASP A 246 -1.76 -13.42 2.88
N GLN A 247 -1.68 -14.35 1.93
CA GLN A 247 -2.85 -14.86 1.22
C GLN A 247 -3.71 -15.75 2.13
N CYS A 248 -3.09 -16.57 2.97
CA CYS A 248 -3.80 -17.39 3.95
C CYS A 248 -4.53 -16.54 4.99
N GLU A 249 -3.90 -15.47 5.48
CA GLU A 249 -4.54 -14.49 6.36
C GLU A 249 -5.76 -13.85 5.69
N ARG A 250 -5.65 -13.45 4.42
CA ARG A 250 -6.78 -12.89 3.66
C ARG A 250 -7.93 -13.88 3.52
N PHE A 251 -7.66 -15.14 3.22
CA PHE A 251 -8.70 -16.17 3.13
C PHE A 251 -9.50 -16.29 4.42
N ILE A 252 -8.85 -16.26 5.57
CA ILE A 252 -9.52 -16.29 6.88
C ILE A 252 -10.31 -15.00 7.12
N LYS A 253 -9.68 -13.85 6.92
CA LYS A 253 -10.30 -12.54 7.13
C LYS A 253 -11.54 -12.34 6.27
N ASP A 254 -11.48 -12.70 4.99
CA ASP A 254 -12.59 -12.54 4.05
C ASP A 254 -13.75 -13.50 4.34
N LYS A 255 -13.43 -14.73 4.80
CA LYS A 255 -14.44 -15.75 5.08
C LYS A 255 -15.16 -15.54 6.40
N PHE A 256 -14.41 -15.19 7.45
CA PHE A 256 -14.91 -15.16 8.84
C PHE A 256 -15.01 -13.75 9.42
N ASN A 257 -14.56 -12.73 8.69
CA ASN A 257 -14.43 -11.34 9.17
C ASN A 257 -13.66 -11.25 10.49
N ALA A 258 -12.61 -12.08 10.64
CA ALA A 258 -11.81 -12.22 11.85
C ALA A 258 -10.37 -11.77 11.60
N GLU A 259 -9.76 -11.16 12.61
CA GLU A 259 -8.32 -10.88 12.58
C GLU A 259 -7.55 -12.19 12.74
N CYS A 260 -6.53 -12.38 11.91
CA CYS A 260 -5.60 -13.48 12.01
C CYS A 260 -4.20 -13.08 11.57
N ALA A 261 -3.21 -13.83 12.05
CA ALA A 261 -1.84 -13.76 11.58
C ALA A 261 -1.35 -15.18 11.28
N CYS A 262 -0.59 -15.33 10.19
CA CYS A 262 0.05 -16.59 9.83
C CYS A 262 1.56 -16.45 9.93
N THR A 263 2.21 -17.46 10.51
CA THR A 263 3.68 -17.62 10.51
C THR A 263 3.99 -19.06 10.18
N GLY A 264 5.25 -19.40 10.02
CA GLY A 264 5.62 -20.80 9.84
C GLY A 264 7.01 -20.98 9.26
N ILE A 265 7.31 -22.23 9.08
CA ILE A 265 8.48 -22.76 8.37
C ILE A 265 7.97 -23.69 7.28
N ASP A 266 8.88 -24.16 6.40
CA ASP A 266 8.50 -25.13 5.38
C ASP A 266 7.76 -26.32 5.99
N ASP A 267 6.67 -26.74 5.34
CA ASP A 267 5.75 -27.82 5.71
C ASP A 267 5.01 -27.64 7.06
N HIS A 268 5.13 -26.48 7.70
CA HIS A 268 4.40 -26.23 8.95
C HIS A 268 3.97 -24.74 9.08
N MET A 269 2.67 -24.50 8.98
CA MET A 269 2.07 -23.16 9.12
C MET A 269 1.38 -23.02 10.48
N LYS A 270 1.67 -21.93 11.19
CA LYS A 270 0.96 -21.52 12.41
C LYS A 270 -0.01 -20.39 12.09
N ILE A 271 -1.23 -20.54 12.53
CA ILE A 271 -2.34 -19.62 12.38
C ILE A 271 -2.69 -19.08 13.76
N TYR A 272 -2.66 -17.78 13.94
CA TYR A 272 -3.03 -17.11 15.19
C TYR A 272 -4.38 -16.42 14.99
N LEU A 273 -5.34 -16.69 15.90
CA LEU A 273 -6.69 -16.13 15.91
C LEU A 273 -6.97 -15.45 17.24
N THR A 274 -7.93 -14.53 17.25
CA THR A 274 -8.41 -13.89 18.48
C THR A 274 -9.74 -14.49 18.98
N ASP A 275 -10.40 -15.34 18.15
CA ASP A 275 -11.66 -16.01 18.48
C ASP A 275 -11.47 -17.54 18.47
N SER A 276 -11.60 -18.16 19.64
CA SER A 276 -11.46 -19.60 19.81
C SER A 276 -12.56 -20.42 19.10
N ASN A 277 -13.73 -19.82 18.85
CA ASN A 277 -14.82 -20.51 18.15
C ASN A 277 -14.51 -20.77 16.67
N LEU A 278 -13.51 -20.06 16.12
CA LEU A 278 -13.13 -20.17 14.71
C LEU A 278 -12.01 -21.19 14.45
N GLU A 279 -11.39 -21.75 15.49
CA GLU A 279 -10.22 -22.62 15.38
C GLU A 279 -10.42 -23.77 14.37
N ALA A 280 -11.42 -24.61 14.62
CA ALA A 280 -11.71 -25.77 13.75
C ALA A 280 -12.20 -25.36 12.35
N ALA A 281 -12.94 -24.26 12.27
CA ALA A 281 -13.47 -23.75 11.02
C ALA A 281 -12.38 -23.16 10.12
N ALA A 282 -11.47 -22.36 10.68
CA ALA A 282 -10.32 -21.77 9.98
C ALA A 282 -9.35 -22.85 9.47
N LEU A 283 -9.03 -23.81 10.32
CA LEU A 283 -8.20 -24.96 9.94
C LEU A 283 -8.80 -25.73 8.75
N SER A 284 -10.09 -26.09 8.85
CA SER A 284 -10.77 -26.83 7.78
C SER A 284 -10.87 -26.04 6.50
N TYR A 285 -11.14 -24.74 6.59
CA TYR A 285 -11.27 -23.84 5.45
C TYR A 285 -9.92 -23.64 4.73
N LEU A 286 -8.83 -23.40 5.45
CA LEU A 286 -7.50 -23.25 4.84
C LEU A 286 -7.03 -24.57 4.21
N SER A 287 -7.22 -25.70 4.87
CA SER A 287 -6.91 -27.00 4.30
C SER A 287 -7.67 -27.24 2.97
N GLN A 288 -8.96 -26.91 2.92
CA GLN A 288 -9.77 -27.01 1.70
C GLN A 288 -9.31 -26.04 0.60
N LYS A 289 -9.01 -24.79 0.97
CA LYS A 289 -8.60 -23.73 0.02
C LYS A 289 -7.24 -23.96 -0.60
N THR A 290 -6.32 -24.49 0.20
CA THR A 290 -4.91 -24.69 -0.21
C THR A 290 -4.64 -26.10 -0.73
N GLY A 291 -5.50 -27.06 -0.41
CA GLY A 291 -5.32 -28.48 -0.74
C GLY A 291 -4.31 -29.20 0.15
N PHE A 292 -3.78 -28.56 1.19
CA PHE A 292 -2.81 -29.18 2.10
C PHE A 292 -3.49 -29.91 3.27
N TYR A 293 -2.80 -30.90 3.83
CA TYR A 293 -3.31 -31.68 4.96
C TYR A 293 -3.45 -30.83 6.22
N LYS A 294 -4.52 -31.08 6.98
CA LYS A 294 -4.77 -30.38 8.25
C LYS A 294 -3.61 -30.45 9.24
N SER A 295 -2.85 -31.56 9.23
CA SER A 295 -1.67 -31.77 10.08
C SER A 295 -0.51 -30.80 9.80
N MET A 296 -0.54 -30.12 8.66
CA MET A 296 0.48 -29.10 8.32
C MET A 296 0.14 -27.72 8.87
N PHE A 297 -1.01 -27.57 9.52
CA PHE A 297 -1.47 -26.33 10.14
C PHE A 297 -1.60 -26.51 11.65
N GLU A 298 -1.13 -25.52 12.39
CA GLU A 298 -1.32 -25.40 13.83
C GLU A 298 -2.11 -24.11 14.10
N VAL A 299 -3.25 -24.20 14.78
CA VAL A 299 -4.04 -23.03 15.15
C VAL A 299 -3.79 -22.70 16.61
N ASN A 300 -3.49 -21.44 16.87
CA ASN A 300 -3.22 -20.89 18.18
C ASN A 300 -4.19 -19.74 18.44
N VAL A 301 -4.85 -19.74 19.59
CA VAL A 301 -5.73 -18.66 20.01
C VAL A 301 -5.01 -17.77 21.00
N MET A 302 -5.09 -16.45 20.79
CA MET A 302 -4.49 -15.46 21.67
C MET A 302 -5.45 -14.28 21.90
N PRO A 303 -5.38 -13.61 23.04
CA PRO A 303 -6.31 -12.51 23.35
C PRO A 303 -6.24 -11.36 22.36
N GLU A 304 -5.05 -11.08 21.84
CA GLU A 304 -4.76 -9.97 20.93
C GLU A 304 -3.58 -10.34 20.01
N LEU A 305 -3.67 -9.96 18.74
CA LEU A 305 -2.54 -10.08 17.83
C LEU A 305 -1.55 -8.93 18.05
N PRO A 306 -0.24 -9.23 18.21
CA PRO A 306 0.76 -8.19 18.37
C PRO A 306 0.83 -7.31 17.12
N LYS A 307 0.78 -5.99 17.32
CA LYS A 307 0.91 -4.98 16.27
C LYS A 307 2.08 -4.06 16.60
N ASN A 308 2.81 -3.64 15.58
CA ASN A 308 3.85 -2.64 15.75
C ASN A 308 3.25 -1.24 15.93
N GLU A 309 4.09 -0.21 16.18
CA GLU A 309 3.67 1.19 16.36
C GLU A 309 2.89 1.76 15.15
N SER A 310 3.02 1.16 13.98
CA SER A 310 2.29 1.53 12.76
C SER A 310 0.95 0.80 12.61
N GLY A 311 0.56 -0.03 13.60
CA GLY A 311 -0.68 -0.82 13.57
C GLY A 311 -0.63 -2.05 12.65
N LYS A 312 0.58 -2.44 12.23
CA LYS A 312 0.82 -3.61 11.37
C LYS A 312 1.32 -4.79 12.19
#